data_64d6c47efa582392dd512d7b5ce2307d
#
_entry.id   64d6c47efa582392dd512d7b5ce2307d
#
_cell.length_a   1.000
_cell.length_b   1.000
_cell.length_c   1.000
_cell.angle_alpha   90.00
_cell.angle_beta   90.00
_cell.angle_gamma   90.00
#
_symmetry.space_group_name_H-M   'P 1'
#
loop_
_entity.id
_entity.type
_entity.pdbx_description
1 polymer ?
#
loop_
_entity_poly.entity_id
_entity_poly.type
_entity_poly.pdbx_seq_one_letter_code
_entity_poly.pdbx_strand_id
1 'polypeptide(L)' 'MAHYYVSKVPKANGDYEVHTSICIALPRSEERLALGYHENSREAVEYAALNFRQATPCKKCC' A
#
# COMPACT_ATOMS: atom_id res chain seq x y z
N MET A 1 -6.94 0.67 14.00
CA MET A 1 -7.19 0.83 12.56
C MET A 1 -6.34 1.97 12.01
N ALA A 2 -5.87 1.83 10.80
CA ALA A 2 -5.05 2.84 10.15
C ALA A 2 -5.50 3.05 8.72
N HIS A 3 -5.22 4.22 8.18
CA HIS A 3 -5.49 4.52 6.79
C HIS A 3 -4.32 4.00 5.95
N TYR A 4 -4.62 3.22 4.91
CA TYR A 4 -3.61 2.60 4.06
C TYR A 4 -3.68 3.12 2.65
N TYR A 5 -2.52 3.08 1.98
CA TYR A 5 -2.38 3.48 0.59
C TYR A 5 -1.57 2.42 -0.14
N VAL A 6 -1.83 2.26 -1.42
CA VAL A 6 -1.02 1.41 -2.28
C VAL A 6 -0.34 2.29 -3.32
N SER A 7 0.95 2.04 -3.57
CA SER A 7 1.69 2.74 -4.60
C SER A 7 1.14 2.34 -5.97
N LYS A 8 0.87 3.33 -6.83
CA LYS A 8 0.45 3.06 -8.20
C LYS A 8 1.65 2.82 -9.11
N VAL A 9 2.86 3.09 -8.61
CA VAL A 9 4.09 2.89 -9.36
C VAL A 9 4.75 1.63 -8.82
N PRO A 10 4.90 0.58 -9.64
CA PRO A 10 5.50 -0.66 -9.15
C PRO A 10 6.99 -0.50 -8.93
N LYS A 11 7.53 -1.33 -8.02
CA LYS A 11 8.97 -1.42 -7.84
C LYS A 11 9.59 -2.16 -9.04
N ALA A 12 10.91 -2.18 -9.08
CA ALA A 12 11.64 -2.83 -10.16
C ALA A 12 11.23 -4.30 -10.35
N ASN A 13 10.86 -4.97 -9.26
CA ASN A 13 10.42 -6.36 -9.31
C ASN A 13 8.93 -6.52 -9.61
N GLY A 14 8.21 -5.41 -9.81
CA GLY A 14 6.79 -5.44 -10.13
C GLY A 14 5.85 -5.37 -8.94
N ASP A 15 6.38 -5.25 -7.73
CA ASP A 15 5.56 -5.18 -6.52
C ASP A 15 4.96 -3.79 -6.31
N TYR A 16 3.69 -3.77 -5.93
CA TYR A 16 2.99 -2.55 -5.54
C TYR A 16 2.92 -2.53 -4.02
N GLU A 17 3.66 -1.65 -3.38
CA GLU A 17 3.75 -1.63 -1.92
C GLU A 17 2.56 -0.94 -1.27
N VAL A 18 2.07 -1.54 -0.18
CA VAL A 18 1.01 -0.98 0.64
C VAL A 18 1.65 -0.29 1.84
N HIS A 19 1.29 0.97 2.06
CA HIS A 19 1.85 1.80 3.12
C HIS A 19 0.76 2.33 4.04
N THR A 20 1.15 2.67 5.27
CA THR A 20 0.27 3.43 6.15
C THR A 20 0.39 4.92 5.80
N SER A 21 -0.56 5.72 6.27
CA SER A 21 -0.56 7.17 6.00
C SER A 21 0.63 7.89 6.64
N ILE A 22 1.27 7.28 7.64
CA ILE A 22 2.40 7.89 8.34
C ILE A 22 3.74 7.27 7.94
N CYS A 23 3.74 6.46 6.88
CA CYS A 23 4.98 5.79 6.45
C CYS A 23 5.95 6.78 5.83
N ILE A 24 7.22 6.72 6.24
CA ILE A 24 8.24 7.61 5.67
C ILE A 24 8.51 7.31 4.20
N ALA A 25 8.14 6.12 3.75
CA ALA A 25 8.32 5.72 2.35
C ALA A 25 7.06 5.95 1.51
N LEU A 26 6.06 6.63 2.07
CA LEU A 26 4.80 6.88 1.37
C LEU A 26 5.06 7.69 0.10
N PRO A 27 4.57 7.23 -1.06
CA PRO A 27 4.76 7.98 -2.30
C PRO A 27 3.95 9.27 -2.32
N ARG A 28 4.21 10.10 -3.31
CA ARG A 28 3.49 11.35 -3.50
C ARG A 28 2.01 11.08 -3.76
N SER A 29 1.17 12.08 -3.47
CA SER A 29 -0.27 11.89 -3.59
C SER A 29 -0.72 11.44 -4.97
N GLU A 30 -0.04 11.86 -6.04
CA GLU A 30 -0.37 11.44 -7.40
C GLU A 30 0.04 10.01 -7.69
N GLU A 31 0.92 9.45 -6.88
CA GLU A 31 1.51 8.13 -7.13
C GLU A 31 0.97 7.07 -6.20
N ARG A 32 -0.08 7.39 -5.44
CA ARG A 32 -0.66 6.45 -4.52
C ARG A 32 -2.18 6.44 -4.63
N LEU A 33 -2.76 5.32 -4.24
CA LEU A 33 -4.21 5.16 -4.23
C LEU A 33 -4.66 4.85 -2.82
N ALA A 34 -5.64 5.59 -2.33
CA ALA A 34 -6.17 5.37 -0.98
C ALA A 34 -6.92 4.05 -0.91
N LEU A 35 -6.61 3.25 0.10
CA LEU A 35 -7.27 1.97 0.34
C LEU A 35 -8.34 2.06 1.44
N GLY A 36 -8.40 3.21 2.14
CA GLY A 36 -9.31 3.38 3.26
C GLY A 36 -8.72 2.85 4.55
N TYR A 37 -9.56 2.74 5.56
CA TYR A 37 -9.13 2.26 6.88
C TYR A 37 -9.23 0.74 6.95
N HIS A 38 -8.20 0.13 7.50
CA HIS A 38 -8.16 -1.31 7.70
C HIS A 38 -7.56 -1.62 9.06
N GLU A 39 -7.88 -2.76 9.61
CA GLU A 39 -7.41 -3.12 10.95
C GLU A 39 -5.91 -3.44 10.97
N ASN A 40 -5.38 -3.94 9.86
CA ASN A 40 -3.98 -4.29 9.77
C ASN A 40 -3.54 -4.27 8.31
N SER A 41 -2.23 -4.38 8.10
CA SER A 41 -1.66 -4.34 6.75
C SER A 41 -2.08 -5.51 5.89
N ARG A 42 -2.27 -6.67 6.51
CA ARG A 42 -2.71 -7.87 5.78
C ARG A 42 -4.05 -7.64 5.10
N GLU A 43 -4.99 -7.05 5.82
CA GLU A 43 -6.31 -6.73 5.28
C GLU A 43 -6.20 -5.72 4.15
N ALA A 44 -5.35 -4.69 4.34
CA ALA A 44 -5.14 -3.69 3.31
C ALA A 44 -4.51 -4.28 2.05
N VAL A 45 -3.55 -5.19 2.22
CA VAL A 45 -2.92 -5.88 1.09
C VAL A 45 -3.93 -6.71 0.32
N GLU A 46 -4.80 -7.42 1.04
CA GLU A 46 -5.83 -8.23 0.38
C GLU A 46 -6.80 -7.35 -0.41
N TYR A 47 -7.12 -6.19 0.14
CA TYR A 47 -7.99 -5.25 -0.56
C TYR A 47 -7.28 -4.70 -1.80
N ALA A 48 -6.01 -4.35 -1.69
CA ALA A 48 -5.24 -3.84 -2.83
C ALA A 48 -5.09 -4.89 -3.93
N ALA A 49 -5.01 -6.17 -3.55
CA ALA A 49 -4.83 -7.25 -4.50
C ALA A 49 -6.00 -7.38 -5.48
N LEU A 50 -7.14 -6.78 -5.17
CA LEU A 50 -8.26 -6.76 -6.10
C LEU A 50 -7.95 -5.97 -7.37
N ASN A 51 -7.02 -5.01 -7.28
CA ASN A 51 -6.65 -4.16 -8.41
C ASN A 51 -5.18 -4.26 -8.79
N PHE A 52 -4.32 -4.69 -7.87
CA PHE A 52 -2.87 -4.75 -8.08
C PHE A 52 -2.39 -6.16 -7.83
N ARG A 53 -1.97 -6.84 -8.87
CA ARG A 53 -1.67 -8.29 -8.82
C ARG A 53 -0.58 -8.65 -7.82
N GLN A 54 0.39 -7.78 -7.62
CA GLN A 54 1.51 -8.03 -6.73
C GLN A 54 1.54 -7.04 -5.58
N ALA A 55 0.40 -6.84 -4.93
CA ALA A 55 0.34 -5.98 -3.76
C ALA A 55 1.11 -6.65 -2.61
N THR A 56 2.04 -5.92 -2.01
CA THR A 56 2.86 -6.42 -0.91
C THR A 56 2.93 -5.37 0.19
N PRO A 57 3.11 -5.78 1.46
CA PRO A 57 3.24 -4.80 2.53
C PRO A 57 4.61 -4.13 2.50
N CYS A 58 4.64 -2.86 2.86
CA CYS A 58 5.90 -2.13 2.99
C CYS A 58 6.62 -2.61 4.25
N LYS A 59 7.91 -2.94 4.13
CA LYS A 59 8.67 -3.45 5.26
C LYS A 59 8.94 -2.40 6.34
N LYS A 60 8.78 -1.13 6.02
CA LYS A 60 9.08 -0.06 6.97
C LYS A 60 7.89 0.31 7.84
N CYS A 61 6.68 0.13 7.36
CA CYS A 61 5.49 0.52 8.11
C CYS A 61 4.44 -0.58 8.23
N CYS A 62 4.70 -1.74 7.69
CA CYS A 62 3.75 -2.86 7.77
C CYS A 62 4.40 -4.16 8.21
#